data_cb46c41ea4c80e326e4dc57a9ec71fea
#
_entry.id   cb46c41ea4c80e326e4dc57a9ec71fea
#
_cell.length_a   1.000
_cell.length_b   1.000
_cell.length_c   1.000
_cell.angle_alpha   90.00
_cell.angle_beta   90.00
_cell.angle_gamma   90.00
#
_symmetry.space_group_name_H-M   'P 1'
#
loop_
_entity.id
_entity.type
_entity.pdbx_description
1 polymer ?
#
loop_
_entity_poly.entity_id
_entity_poly.type
_entity_poly.pdbx_seq_one_letter_code
_entity_poly.pdbx_strand_id
1 'polypeptide(L)'
;SDDPFKGDMDLQELRRVITTYGPEKVAYVRVEAGTNLIGGQPVSLENMLAVADVCHEFGVPSVLDASLLQDNIYFMKTREAQCKYMTPKEIYHLLAGKMDIIYFSARKLGFARGGAIISHNTELIKSMMEYIPLYEGFLTYGGIDVRSIEAMAEGLYESLDMDYLSHGPEFINYLVNELDAYGVPMIKPAGGLGAHLDCQGFVPNMPHDQYPAAAVATALYIAGGIRGMERGTL
;
A
#
# COMPACT_ATOMS: atom_id res chain seq x y z
N SER A 1 -10.45 10.38 12.73
CA SER A 1 -9.47 10.02 13.78
C SER A 1 -8.11 10.55 13.40
N ASP A 2 -7.30 10.93 14.36
CA ASP A 2 -5.93 11.45 14.19
C ASP A 2 -4.88 10.33 14.26
N ASP A 3 -5.31 9.09 14.07
CA ASP A 3 -4.45 7.92 14.07
C ASP A 3 -3.37 8.07 13.00
N PRO A 4 -2.06 7.99 13.36
CA PRO A 4 -0.96 8.13 12.42
C PRO A 4 -0.82 6.94 11.47
N PHE A 5 -1.39 5.77 11.81
CA PHE A 5 -1.32 4.51 11.07
C PHE A 5 -2.70 3.91 10.81
N LYS A 6 -3.52 4.62 10.06
CA LYS A 6 -4.90 4.19 9.73
C LYS A 6 -4.99 2.91 8.89
N GLY A 7 -3.88 2.45 8.37
CA GLY A 7 -3.77 1.17 7.67
C GLY A 7 -3.58 -0.04 8.59
N ASP A 8 -3.37 0.17 9.88
CA ASP A 8 -3.14 -0.92 10.84
C ASP A 8 -4.34 -1.86 10.90
N MET A 9 -4.04 -3.15 10.89
CA MET A 9 -5.03 -4.21 10.99
C MET A 9 -5.42 -4.44 12.45
N ASP A 10 -6.71 -4.59 12.72
CA ASP A 10 -7.21 -5.00 14.04
C ASP A 10 -6.82 -6.48 14.28
N LEU A 11 -5.86 -6.70 15.15
CA LEU A 11 -5.32 -8.03 15.46
C LEU A 11 -6.34 -8.91 16.21
N GLN A 12 -7.25 -8.31 16.98
CA GLN A 12 -8.27 -9.07 17.70
C GLN A 12 -9.32 -9.59 16.71
N GLU A 13 -9.72 -8.74 15.79
CA GLU A 13 -10.65 -9.10 14.73
C GLU A 13 -10.02 -10.13 13.76
N LEU A 14 -8.74 -9.97 13.41
CA LEU A 14 -8.01 -10.96 12.62
C LEU A 14 -8.05 -12.35 13.26
N ARG A 15 -7.71 -12.44 14.56
CA ARG A 15 -7.77 -13.69 15.33
C ARG A 15 -9.18 -14.27 15.36
N ARG A 16 -10.18 -13.41 15.60
CA ARG A 16 -11.58 -13.80 15.61
C ARG A 16 -12.02 -14.41 14.28
N VAL A 17 -11.67 -13.78 13.17
CA VAL A 17 -12.00 -14.26 11.83
C VAL A 17 -11.37 -15.62 11.57
N ILE A 18 -10.05 -15.77 11.78
CA ILE A 18 -9.35 -17.05 11.56
C ILE A 18 -9.96 -18.15 12.43
N THR A 19 -10.21 -17.87 13.70
CA THR A 19 -10.80 -18.86 14.62
C THR A 19 -12.23 -19.25 14.23
N THR A 20 -13.03 -18.27 13.76
CA THR A 20 -14.45 -18.51 13.42
C THR A 20 -14.61 -19.36 12.18
N TYR A 21 -13.78 -19.11 11.16
CA TYR A 21 -13.90 -19.83 9.87
C TYR A 21 -13.02 -21.08 9.79
N GLY A 22 -12.00 -21.17 10.64
CA GLY A 22 -10.96 -22.19 10.60
C GLY A 22 -9.78 -21.78 9.69
N PRO A 23 -8.53 -21.99 10.15
CA PRO A 23 -7.33 -21.58 9.40
C PRO A 23 -7.23 -22.25 8.03
N GLU A 24 -7.79 -23.47 7.88
CA GLU A 24 -7.80 -24.21 6.61
C GLU A 24 -8.69 -23.56 5.52
N LYS A 25 -9.54 -22.62 5.89
CA LYS A 25 -10.39 -21.86 4.95
C LYS A 25 -9.83 -20.48 4.64
N VAL A 26 -8.76 -20.08 5.32
CA VAL A 26 -8.09 -18.80 5.08
C VAL A 26 -6.87 -19.05 4.19
N ALA A 27 -6.99 -18.68 2.92
CA ALA A 27 -5.92 -18.90 1.94
C ALA A 27 -4.63 -18.13 2.30
N TYR A 28 -4.77 -16.91 2.77
CA TYR A 28 -3.69 -16.04 3.25
C TYR A 28 -4.26 -14.81 3.95
N VAL A 29 -3.43 -14.11 4.70
CA VAL A 29 -3.71 -12.77 5.22
C VAL A 29 -2.82 -11.76 4.52
N ARG A 30 -3.41 -10.73 3.91
CA ARG A 30 -2.67 -9.70 3.17
C ARG A 30 -2.62 -8.39 3.95
N VAL A 31 -1.42 -7.89 4.19
CA VAL A 31 -1.17 -6.51 4.60
C VAL A 31 -0.80 -5.71 3.36
N GLU A 32 -1.44 -4.58 3.15
CA GLU A 32 -1.16 -3.66 2.06
C GLU A 32 -0.41 -2.44 2.61
N ALA A 33 0.90 -2.38 2.36
CA ALA A 33 1.72 -1.25 2.76
C ALA A 33 1.29 0.00 1.98
N GLY A 34 0.85 1.03 2.71
CA GLY A 34 0.22 2.19 2.10
C GLY A 34 -1.14 1.85 1.51
N THR A 35 -2.13 1.55 2.37
CA THR A 35 -3.46 1.07 1.97
C THR A 35 -4.11 1.96 0.90
N ASN A 36 -4.20 1.45 -0.32
CA ASN A 36 -4.57 2.22 -1.51
C ASN A 36 -5.97 2.84 -1.42
N LEU A 37 -6.95 2.07 -0.95
CA LEU A 37 -8.36 2.51 -0.92
C LEU A 37 -8.61 3.71 0.01
N ILE A 38 -7.74 3.94 0.97
CA ILE A 38 -7.85 5.05 1.93
C ILE A 38 -6.75 6.10 1.74
N GLY A 39 -6.19 6.23 0.52
CA GLY A 39 -5.24 7.28 0.17
C GLY A 39 -3.78 6.96 0.42
N GLY A 40 -3.41 5.71 0.49
CA GLY A 40 -2.05 5.30 0.84
C GLY A 40 -1.76 5.52 2.32
N GLN A 41 -2.77 5.34 3.19
CA GLN A 41 -2.57 5.43 4.64
C GLN A 41 -1.58 4.35 5.08
N PRO A 42 -0.60 4.72 5.92
CA PRO A 42 0.45 3.79 6.30
C PRO A 42 -0.01 2.75 7.31
N VAL A 43 0.70 1.63 7.30
CA VAL A 43 0.67 0.57 8.32
C VAL A 43 1.96 0.68 9.14
N SER A 44 1.88 0.55 10.47
CA SER A 44 3.07 0.57 11.33
C SER A 44 3.91 -0.69 11.14
N LEU A 45 5.22 -0.61 11.37
CA LEU A 45 6.11 -1.77 11.38
C LEU A 45 5.67 -2.77 12.46
N GLU A 46 5.31 -2.25 13.64
CA GLU A 46 4.83 -3.07 14.76
C GLU A 46 3.60 -3.90 14.34
N ASN A 47 2.63 -3.28 13.68
CA ASN A 47 1.44 -3.98 13.23
C ASN A 47 1.73 -5.00 12.14
N MET A 48 2.57 -4.67 11.15
CA MET A 48 2.98 -5.64 10.11
C MET A 48 3.61 -6.88 10.70
N LEU A 49 4.53 -6.71 11.65
CA LEU A 49 5.20 -7.83 12.33
C LEU A 49 4.21 -8.65 13.16
N ALA A 50 3.31 -7.98 13.90
CA ALA A 50 2.31 -8.64 14.71
C ALA A 50 1.28 -9.42 13.88
N VAL A 51 0.88 -8.91 12.72
CA VAL A 51 0.03 -9.66 11.77
C VAL A 51 0.72 -10.93 11.29
N ALA A 52 2.01 -10.85 10.94
CA ALA A 52 2.78 -12.04 10.56
C ALA A 52 2.88 -13.04 11.72
N ASP A 53 3.07 -12.58 12.96
CA ASP A 53 3.07 -13.46 14.14
C ASP A 53 1.74 -14.19 14.32
N VAL A 54 0.61 -13.49 14.17
CA VAL A 54 -0.72 -14.10 14.21
C VAL A 54 -0.86 -15.14 13.09
N CYS A 55 -0.45 -14.82 11.89
CA CYS A 55 -0.50 -15.75 10.75
C CYS A 55 0.29 -17.03 11.04
N HIS A 56 1.52 -16.91 11.52
CA HIS A 56 2.38 -18.05 11.86
C HIS A 56 1.79 -18.91 13.00
N GLU A 57 1.19 -18.28 14.00
CA GLU A 57 0.50 -18.99 15.10
C GLU A 57 -0.60 -19.91 14.59
N PHE A 58 -1.37 -19.46 13.60
CA PHE A 58 -2.46 -20.24 13.02
C PHE A 58 -2.06 -21.07 11.80
N GLY A 59 -0.83 -20.99 11.33
CA GLY A 59 -0.36 -21.68 10.12
C GLY A 59 -0.99 -21.15 8.83
N VAL A 60 -1.38 -19.88 8.82
CA VAL A 60 -1.93 -19.17 7.66
C VAL A 60 -0.82 -18.34 7.01
N PRO A 61 -0.64 -18.39 5.67
CA PRO A 61 0.38 -17.59 5.01
C PRO A 61 0.18 -16.07 5.18
N SER A 62 1.24 -15.37 5.53
CA SER A 62 1.31 -13.91 5.59
C SER A 62 1.80 -13.34 4.26
N VAL A 63 1.08 -12.37 3.71
CA VAL A 63 1.37 -11.75 2.41
C VAL A 63 1.51 -10.24 2.58
N LEU A 64 2.62 -9.68 2.10
CA LEU A 64 2.82 -8.24 2.05
C LEU A 64 2.66 -7.73 0.61
N ASP A 65 1.66 -6.88 0.38
CA ASP A 65 1.65 -6.00 -0.80
C ASP A 65 2.57 -4.81 -0.53
N ALA A 66 3.76 -4.89 -1.10
CA ALA A 66 4.81 -3.89 -0.93
C ALA A 66 4.77 -2.79 -2.00
N SER A 67 3.68 -2.68 -2.78
CA SER A 67 3.61 -1.74 -3.92
C SER A 67 3.80 -0.28 -3.52
N LEU A 68 3.46 0.12 -2.30
CA LEU A 68 3.68 1.46 -1.74
C LEU A 68 4.57 1.42 -0.49
N LEU A 69 5.39 0.38 -0.35
CA LEU A 69 6.21 0.20 0.85
C LEU A 69 7.23 1.33 1.02
N GLN A 70 7.75 1.91 -0.06
CA GLN A 70 8.64 3.07 0.01
C GLN A 70 7.97 4.26 0.73
N ASP A 71 6.74 4.63 0.37
CA ASP A 71 5.99 5.71 1.04
C ASP A 71 5.65 5.32 2.49
N ASN A 72 5.30 4.06 2.71
CA ASN A 72 5.01 3.54 4.03
C ASN A 72 6.24 3.61 4.96
N ILE A 73 7.45 3.32 4.44
CA ILE A 73 8.71 3.45 5.20
C ILE A 73 8.97 4.91 5.60
N TYR A 74 8.69 5.88 4.72
CA TYR A 74 8.76 7.29 5.11
C TYR A 74 7.91 7.59 6.35
N PHE A 75 6.67 7.09 6.39
CA PHE A 75 5.80 7.29 7.55
C PHE A 75 6.27 6.51 8.78
N MET A 76 6.75 5.29 8.65
CA MET A 76 7.37 4.54 9.74
C MET A 76 8.53 5.35 10.35
N LYS A 77 9.43 5.87 9.51
CA LYS A 77 10.59 6.66 9.95
C LYS A 77 10.22 7.98 10.62
N THR A 78 9.12 8.60 10.20
CA THR A 78 8.69 9.91 10.71
C THR A 78 7.70 9.85 11.86
N ARG A 79 6.94 8.76 11.99
CA ARG A 79 5.83 8.64 12.94
C ARG A 79 6.03 7.54 14.00
N GLU A 80 6.90 6.53 13.75
CA GLU A 80 7.09 5.38 14.63
C GLU A 80 8.46 5.44 15.31
N ALA A 81 8.47 5.55 16.65
CA ALA A 81 9.70 5.83 17.41
C ALA A 81 10.81 4.79 17.19
N GLN A 82 10.43 3.50 17.11
CA GLN A 82 11.40 2.41 16.89
C GLN A 82 12.07 2.48 15.52
N CYS A 83 11.40 3.03 14.51
CA CYS A 83 11.92 3.12 13.14
C CYS A 83 12.83 4.33 12.91
N LYS A 84 12.84 5.31 13.83
CA LYS A 84 13.53 6.59 13.66
C LYS A 84 15.01 6.43 13.28
N TYR A 85 15.70 5.49 13.90
CA TYR A 85 17.14 5.26 13.71
C TYR A 85 17.46 4.10 12.77
N MET A 86 16.46 3.36 12.32
CA MET A 86 16.65 2.29 11.34
C MET A 86 16.85 2.88 9.94
N THR A 87 17.69 2.27 9.13
CA THR A 87 17.76 2.56 7.71
C THR A 87 16.56 1.95 6.98
N PRO A 88 16.13 2.47 5.82
CA PRO A 88 15.13 1.82 4.99
C PRO A 88 15.47 0.35 4.69
N LYS A 89 16.75 0.07 4.41
CA LYS A 89 17.24 -1.29 4.16
C LYS A 89 16.98 -2.25 5.33
N GLU A 90 17.19 -1.81 6.57
CA GLU A 90 16.92 -2.63 7.77
C GLU A 90 15.44 -2.95 7.89
N ILE A 91 14.56 -1.99 7.58
CA ILE A 91 13.10 -2.21 7.59
C ILE A 91 12.70 -3.21 6.51
N TYR A 92 13.21 -3.05 5.27
CA TYR A 92 12.99 -4.04 4.20
C TYR A 92 13.44 -5.44 4.60
N HIS A 93 14.61 -5.58 5.22
CA HIS A 93 15.14 -6.88 5.64
C HIS A 93 14.29 -7.52 6.75
N LEU A 94 13.82 -6.73 7.72
CA LEU A 94 12.92 -7.23 8.76
C LEU A 94 11.64 -7.79 8.18
N LEU A 95 11.00 -7.04 7.28
CA LEU A 95 9.76 -7.46 6.63
C LEU A 95 9.99 -8.68 5.74
N ALA A 96 11.10 -8.70 4.97
CA ALA A 96 11.45 -9.83 4.12
C ALA A 96 11.75 -11.11 4.93
N GLY A 97 12.31 -10.98 6.11
CA GLY A 97 12.55 -12.11 7.01
C GLY A 97 11.32 -12.61 7.76
N LYS A 98 10.24 -11.83 7.77
CA LYS A 98 9.04 -12.11 8.58
C LYS A 98 7.83 -12.57 7.75
N MET A 99 7.64 -11.99 6.57
CA MET A 99 6.53 -12.30 5.68
C MET A 99 6.81 -13.55 4.84
N ASP A 100 5.81 -14.39 4.62
CA ASP A 100 5.94 -15.61 3.81
C ASP A 100 6.00 -15.29 2.32
N ILE A 101 5.23 -14.30 1.88
CA ILE A 101 5.17 -13.83 0.49
C ILE A 101 5.22 -12.31 0.49
N ILE A 102 6.03 -11.75 -0.40
CA ILE A 102 6.03 -10.32 -0.71
C ILE A 102 5.82 -10.17 -2.21
N TYR A 103 4.94 -9.27 -2.60
CA TYR A 103 4.82 -8.87 -3.99
C TYR A 103 4.74 -7.36 -4.12
N PHE A 104 5.11 -6.83 -5.28
CA PHE A 104 5.00 -5.41 -5.55
C PHE A 104 4.80 -5.09 -7.01
N SER A 105 4.17 -3.96 -7.26
CA SER A 105 4.13 -3.32 -8.58
C SER A 105 5.34 -2.41 -8.74
N ALA A 106 6.20 -2.70 -9.72
CA ALA A 106 7.38 -1.88 -9.99
C ALA A 106 7.04 -0.48 -10.54
N ARG A 107 5.80 -0.22 -10.93
CA ARG A 107 5.34 1.13 -11.29
C ARG A 107 5.28 2.09 -10.10
N LYS A 108 5.36 1.54 -8.89
CA LYS A 108 5.35 2.26 -7.62
C LYS A 108 6.69 2.04 -6.91
N LEU A 109 6.88 0.86 -6.31
CA LEU A 109 8.18 0.46 -5.75
C LEU A 109 9.11 0.03 -6.89
N GLY A 110 10.26 0.71 -7.03
CA GLY A 110 11.24 0.44 -8.08
C GLY A 110 11.09 1.29 -9.35
N PHE A 111 10.08 2.19 -9.44
CA PHE A 111 9.92 3.25 -10.46
C PHE A 111 10.04 2.76 -11.92
N ALA A 112 9.65 1.51 -12.21
CA ALA A 112 9.78 0.84 -13.51
C ALA A 112 8.49 0.13 -13.92
N ARG A 113 8.54 -0.63 -15.01
CA ARG A 113 7.45 -1.52 -15.41
C ARG A 113 7.60 -2.89 -14.75
N GLY A 114 6.49 -3.63 -14.65
CA GLY A 114 6.47 -4.98 -14.12
C GLY A 114 6.24 -5.05 -12.62
N GLY A 115 6.90 -5.98 -11.99
CA GLY A 115 6.82 -6.27 -10.57
C GLY A 115 7.50 -7.58 -10.25
N ALA A 116 7.45 -7.99 -9.00
CA ALA A 116 7.99 -9.27 -8.58
C ALA A 116 7.13 -9.89 -7.47
N ILE A 117 7.19 -11.21 -7.38
CA ILE A 117 6.71 -12.01 -6.25
C ILE A 117 7.92 -12.71 -5.64
N ILE A 118 8.07 -12.62 -4.34
CA ILE A 118 9.23 -13.10 -3.59
C ILE A 118 8.72 -13.97 -2.43
N SER A 119 9.35 -15.12 -2.23
CA SER A 119 9.08 -15.97 -1.08
C SER A 119 10.30 -16.83 -0.76
N HIS A 120 10.48 -17.18 0.51
CA HIS A 120 11.45 -18.19 0.94
C HIS A 120 10.94 -19.62 0.68
N ASN A 121 9.65 -19.81 0.42
CA ASN A 121 9.07 -21.11 0.11
C ASN A 121 9.27 -21.45 -1.37
N THR A 122 10.29 -22.27 -1.63
CA THR A 122 10.68 -22.67 -3.00
C THR A 122 9.63 -23.52 -3.71
N GLU A 123 8.86 -24.32 -2.99
CA GLU A 123 7.78 -25.14 -3.59
C GLU A 123 6.61 -24.25 -4.03
N LEU A 124 6.28 -23.25 -3.23
CA LEU A 124 5.27 -22.25 -3.60
C LEU A 124 5.71 -21.46 -4.84
N ILE A 125 6.97 -21.01 -4.88
CA ILE A 125 7.52 -20.31 -6.06
C ILE A 125 7.44 -21.21 -7.30
N LYS A 126 7.83 -22.48 -7.20
CA LYS A 126 7.75 -23.44 -8.34
C LYS A 126 6.31 -23.57 -8.86
N SER A 127 5.33 -23.73 -7.95
CA SER A 127 3.93 -23.83 -8.35
C SER A 127 3.40 -22.56 -9.02
N MET A 128 3.83 -21.38 -8.56
CA MET A 128 3.49 -20.10 -9.20
C MET A 128 4.13 -19.95 -10.60
N MET A 129 5.35 -20.46 -10.78
CA MET A 129 6.03 -20.40 -12.08
C MET A 129 5.26 -21.12 -13.21
N GLU A 130 4.46 -22.12 -12.89
CA GLU A 130 3.61 -22.83 -13.86
C GLU A 130 2.54 -21.92 -14.47
N TYR A 131 2.15 -20.85 -13.78
CA TYR A 131 1.17 -19.88 -14.27
C TYR A 131 1.77 -18.76 -15.12
N ILE A 132 3.10 -18.55 -15.09
CA ILE A 132 3.75 -17.49 -15.85
C ILE A 132 3.48 -17.62 -17.35
N PRO A 133 3.62 -18.81 -17.99
CA PRO A 133 3.31 -18.96 -19.42
C PRO A 133 1.87 -18.60 -19.77
N LEU A 134 0.95 -18.76 -18.84
CA LEU A 134 -0.47 -18.50 -19.06
C LEU A 134 -0.80 -16.99 -18.97
N TYR A 135 -0.17 -16.27 -18.05
CA TYR A 135 -0.54 -14.89 -17.73
C TYR A 135 0.44 -13.84 -18.24
N GLU A 136 1.74 -14.19 -18.37
CA GLU A 136 2.81 -13.22 -18.67
C GLU A 136 3.62 -13.60 -19.92
N GLY A 137 3.71 -14.87 -20.28
CA GLY A 137 4.48 -15.38 -21.39
C GLY A 137 5.53 -16.41 -20.98
N PHE A 138 6.19 -17.00 -21.96
CA PHE A 138 7.15 -18.08 -21.70
C PHE A 138 8.39 -17.57 -20.96
N LEU A 139 8.93 -18.41 -20.08
CA LEU A 139 10.09 -18.09 -19.23
C LEU A 139 11.36 -17.74 -20.03
N THR A 140 11.44 -18.15 -21.30
CA THR A 140 12.62 -17.97 -22.14
C THR A 140 12.52 -16.80 -23.13
N TYR A 141 11.31 -16.32 -23.45
CA TYR A 141 11.12 -15.25 -24.43
C TYR A 141 9.84 -14.44 -24.26
N GLY A 142 9.24 -14.50 -23.09
CA GLY A 142 8.04 -13.73 -22.76
C GLY A 142 8.21 -12.95 -21.45
N GLY A 143 7.17 -12.25 -21.05
CA GLY A 143 7.15 -11.50 -19.82
C GLY A 143 7.83 -10.14 -19.89
N ILE A 144 8.53 -9.75 -18.83
CA ILE A 144 9.16 -8.43 -18.70
C ILE A 144 10.45 -8.36 -19.53
N ASP A 145 10.68 -7.24 -20.22
CA ASP A 145 11.90 -6.99 -20.98
C ASP A 145 13.10 -6.66 -20.05
N VAL A 146 14.31 -6.96 -20.53
CA VAL A 146 15.56 -6.80 -19.76
C VAL A 146 15.79 -5.37 -19.31
N ARG A 147 15.47 -4.37 -20.14
CA ARG A 147 15.63 -2.94 -19.77
C ARG A 147 14.71 -2.55 -18.61
N SER A 148 13.50 -3.09 -18.58
CA SER A 148 12.57 -2.88 -17.44
C SER A 148 13.08 -3.57 -16.17
N ILE A 149 13.73 -4.72 -16.28
CA ILE A 149 14.36 -5.41 -15.13
C ILE A 149 15.54 -4.58 -14.60
N GLU A 150 16.41 -4.09 -15.49
CA GLU A 150 17.54 -3.24 -15.10
C GLU A 150 17.06 -1.94 -14.45
N ALA A 151 16.09 -1.26 -15.07
CA ALA A 151 15.49 -0.06 -14.50
C ALA A 151 14.82 -0.32 -13.12
N MET A 152 14.15 -1.45 -12.96
CA MET A 152 13.57 -1.86 -11.67
C MET A 152 14.66 -2.11 -10.62
N ALA A 153 15.77 -2.71 -10.99
CA ALA A 153 16.88 -2.94 -10.07
C ALA A 153 17.47 -1.62 -9.54
N GLU A 154 17.72 -0.65 -10.42
CA GLU A 154 18.17 0.70 -10.03
C GLU A 154 17.12 1.41 -9.15
N GLY A 155 15.85 1.41 -9.53
CA GLY A 155 14.78 2.03 -8.77
C GLY A 155 14.56 1.39 -7.39
N LEU A 156 14.83 0.09 -7.22
CA LEU A 156 14.84 -0.55 -5.91
C LEU A 156 15.99 -0.04 -5.03
N TYR A 157 17.15 0.25 -5.60
CA TYR A 157 18.24 0.92 -4.85
C TYR A 157 17.89 2.36 -4.48
N GLU A 158 17.27 3.12 -5.38
CA GLU A 158 16.77 4.47 -5.10
C GLU A 158 15.72 4.48 -3.97
N SER A 159 14.91 3.42 -3.85
CA SER A 159 13.94 3.26 -2.76
C SER A 159 14.57 3.06 -1.36
N LEU A 160 15.90 3.03 -1.25
CA LEU A 160 16.62 3.04 0.02
C LEU A 160 17.04 4.45 0.46
N ASP A 161 16.85 5.46 -0.39
CA ASP A 161 17.24 6.84 -0.12
C ASP A 161 16.04 7.62 0.46
N MET A 162 16.23 8.15 1.68
CA MET A 162 15.20 8.92 2.37
C MET A 162 14.82 10.22 1.66
N ASP A 163 15.73 10.86 0.94
CA ASP A 163 15.43 12.06 0.18
C ASP A 163 14.45 11.74 -0.96
N TYR A 164 14.59 10.56 -1.56
CA TYR A 164 13.66 10.05 -2.56
C TYR A 164 12.31 9.68 -1.95
N LEU A 165 12.31 8.98 -0.81
CA LEU A 165 11.11 8.50 -0.14
C LEU A 165 10.25 9.63 0.42
N SER A 166 10.84 10.77 0.77
CA SER A 166 10.12 11.90 1.34
C SER A 166 9.26 12.64 0.31
N HIS A 167 9.67 12.66 -0.95
CA HIS A 167 9.10 13.52 -2.00
C HIS A 167 7.58 13.34 -2.19
N GLY A 168 7.14 12.10 -2.38
CA GLY A 168 5.72 11.80 -2.59
C GLY A 168 4.86 12.19 -1.39
N PRO A 169 5.14 11.63 -0.20
CA PRO A 169 4.38 11.92 1.02
C PRO A 169 4.36 13.41 1.41
N GLU A 170 5.48 14.12 1.27
CA GLU A 170 5.55 15.56 1.59
C GLU A 170 4.71 16.39 0.61
N PHE A 171 4.74 16.05 -0.68
CA PHE A 171 3.93 16.71 -1.69
C PHE A 171 2.43 16.54 -1.45
N ILE A 172 2.01 15.32 -1.10
CA ILE A 172 0.62 15.05 -0.74
C ILE A 172 0.21 15.78 0.53
N ASN A 173 1.08 15.77 1.54
CA ASN A 173 0.83 16.48 2.78
C ASN A 173 0.69 17.99 2.58
N TYR A 174 1.54 18.59 1.73
CA TYR A 174 1.42 19.99 1.36
C TYR A 174 0.05 20.28 0.73
N LEU A 175 -0.36 19.49 -0.26
CA LEU A 175 -1.65 19.67 -0.93
C LEU A 175 -2.83 19.53 0.04
N VAL A 176 -2.79 18.53 0.92
CA VAL A 176 -3.84 18.31 1.93
C VAL A 176 -3.93 19.50 2.88
N ASN A 177 -2.80 20.03 3.35
CA ASN A 177 -2.77 21.17 4.27
C ASN A 177 -3.28 22.47 3.61
N GLU A 178 -2.90 22.73 2.36
CA GLU A 178 -3.38 23.87 1.61
C GLU A 178 -4.90 23.81 1.41
N LEU A 179 -5.43 22.67 0.96
CA LEU A 179 -6.86 22.50 0.76
C LEU A 179 -7.64 22.61 2.08
N ASP A 180 -7.13 22.04 3.17
CA ASP A 180 -7.71 22.15 4.51
C ASP A 180 -7.74 23.61 5.00
N ALA A 181 -6.69 24.38 4.73
CA ALA A 181 -6.63 25.80 5.08
C ALA A 181 -7.69 26.63 4.35
N TYR A 182 -8.10 26.20 3.15
CA TYR A 182 -9.26 26.79 2.43
C TYR A 182 -10.62 26.26 2.91
N GLY A 183 -10.66 25.43 3.95
CA GLY A 183 -11.90 24.89 4.49
C GLY A 183 -12.44 23.67 3.72
N VAL A 184 -11.63 23.07 2.86
CA VAL A 184 -12.00 21.85 2.16
C VAL A 184 -11.84 20.66 3.12
N PRO A 185 -12.89 19.85 3.36
CA PRO A 185 -12.79 18.72 4.30
C PRO A 185 -11.89 17.62 3.71
N MET A 186 -10.71 17.45 4.31
CA MET A 186 -9.71 16.49 3.87
C MET A 186 -9.59 15.33 4.85
N ILE A 187 -9.23 14.14 4.34
CA ILE A 187 -8.82 13.02 5.18
C ILE A 187 -7.42 13.30 5.75
N LYS A 188 -7.34 13.37 7.08
CA LYS A 188 -6.09 13.67 7.84
C LYS A 188 -5.80 12.60 8.90
N PRO A 189 -4.49 12.37 9.18
CA PRO A 189 -3.31 12.83 8.46
C PRO A 189 -3.27 12.31 7.03
N ALA A 190 -2.49 12.99 6.15
CA ALA A 190 -2.32 12.55 4.76
C ALA A 190 -1.64 11.19 4.68
N GLY A 191 -2.04 10.38 3.70
CA GLY A 191 -1.29 9.21 3.25
C GLY A 191 -0.30 9.55 2.14
N GLY A 192 0.36 8.53 1.57
CA GLY A 192 1.40 8.71 0.54
C GLY A 192 0.91 8.70 -0.91
N LEU A 193 -0.34 8.27 -1.17
CA LEU A 193 -0.79 8.04 -2.55
C LEU A 193 -1.54 9.21 -3.17
N GLY A 194 -2.27 9.98 -2.38
CA GLY A 194 -3.06 11.08 -2.90
C GLY A 194 -3.79 11.88 -1.83
N ALA A 195 -4.18 13.10 -2.19
CA ALA A 195 -5.02 13.95 -1.35
C ALA A 195 -6.47 13.47 -1.44
N HIS A 196 -7.03 13.02 -0.33
CA HIS A 196 -8.39 12.50 -0.27
C HIS A 196 -9.34 13.53 0.34
N LEU A 197 -10.30 13.93 -0.46
CA LEU A 197 -11.39 14.81 -0.08
C LEU A 197 -12.50 13.98 0.59
N ASP A 198 -13.01 14.42 1.73
CA ASP A 198 -14.28 13.94 2.26
C ASP A 198 -15.42 14.59 1.48
N CYS A 199 -15.87 13.91 0.42
CA CYS A 199 -16.91 14.44 -0.46
C CYS A 199 -18.27 14.56 0.23
N GLN A 200 -18.57 13.69 1.21
CA GLN A 200 -19.81 13.80 1.98
C GLN A 200 -19.79 15.03 2.90
N GLY A 201 -18.66 15.33 3.49
CA GLY A 201 -18.45 16.56 4.28
C GLY A 201 -18.45 17.81 3.40
N PHE A 202 -17.97 17.70 2.15
CA PHE A 202 -17.92 18.83 1.21
C PHE A 202 -19.29 19.19 0.63
N VAL A 203 -20.15 18.20 0.35
CA VAL A 203 -21.51 18.37 -0.15
C VAL A 203 -22.53 17.68 0.77
N PRO A 204 -22.71 18.18 2.01
CA PRO A 204 -23.45 17.47 3.06
C PRO A 204 -24.94 17.28 2.75
N ASN A 205 -25.48 18.08 1.85
CA ASN A 205 -26.89 17.99 1.45
C ASN A 205 -27.15 16.99 0.31
N MET A 206 -26.07 16.37 -0.25
CA MET A 206 -26.23 15.35 -1.27
C MET A 206 -26.33 13.98 -0.60
N PRO A 207 -27.43 13.24 -0.79
CA PRO A 207 -27.55 11.88 -0.26
C PRO A 207 -26.45 10.95 -0.81
N HIS A 208 -26.04 9.98 0.00
CA HIS A 208 -24.96 9.03 -0.34
C HIS A 208 -25.28 8.23 -1.62
N ASP A 209 -26.55 7.87 -1.83
CA ASP A 209 -27.03 7.14 -3.01
C ASP A 209 -27.03 7.99 -4.31
N GLN A 210 -26.75 9.29 -4.21
CA GLN A 210 -26.51 10.19 -5.35
C GLN A 210 -25.03 10.38 -5.68
N TYR A 211 -24.17 9.55 -5.12
CA TYR A 211 -22.73 9.47 -5.44
C TYR A 211 -21.97 10.81 -5.31
N PRO A 212 -21.88 11.40 -4.10
CA PRO A 212 -21.26 12.71 -3.89
C PRO A 212 -19.80 12.77 -4.40
N ALA A 213 -19.04 11.69 -4.31
CA ALA A 213 -17.66 11.65 -4.81
C ALA A 213 -17.59 11.77 -6.34
N ALA A 214 -18.47 11.08 -7.08
CA ALA A 214 -18.57 11.20 -8.53
C ALA A 214 -19.01 12.59 -8.97
N ALA A 215 -19.98 13.18 -8.26
CA ALA A 215 -20.46 14.53 -8.52
C ALA A 215 -19.35 15.56 -8.34
N VAL A 216 -18.61 15.50 -7.24
CA VAL A 216 -17.47 16.42 -6.97
C VAL A 216 -16.34 16.22 -7.99
N ALA A 217 -15.96 14.98 -8.30
CA ALA A 217 -14.93 14.68 -9.31
C ALA A 217 -15.33 15.23 -10.69
N THR A 218 -16.61 15.11 -11.08
CA THR A 218 -17.15 15.65 -12.32
C THR A 218 -17.14 17.18 -12.33
N ALA A 219 -17.57 17.82 -11.23
CA ALA A 219 -17.56 19.26 -11.09
C ALA A 219 -16.15 19.85 -11.18
N LEU A 220 -15.16 19.22 -10.52
CA LEU A 220 -13.74 19.59 -10.60
C LEU A 220 -13.23 19.53 -12.05
N TYR A 221 -13.62 18.50 -12.78
CA TYR A 221 -13.20 18.36 -14.18
C TYR A 221 -13.81 19.47 -15.07
N ILE A 222 -15.11 19.73 -14.92
CA ILE A 222 -15.81 20.75 -15.71
C ILE A 222 -15.32 22.16 -15.38
N ALA A 223 -15.13 22.46 -14.09
CA ALA A 223 -14.76 23.79 -13.64
C ALA A 223 -13.28 24.13 -13.79
N GLY A 224 -12.39 23.14 -13.62
CA GLY A 224 -10.95 23.37 -13.54
C GLY A 224 -10.11 22.50 -14.45
N GLY A 225 -10.68 21.58 -15.22
CA GLY A 225 -9.93 20.61 -16.02
C GLY A 225 -9.16 19.62 -15.15
N ILE A 226 -9.48 19.50 -13.86
CA ILE A 226 -8.78 18.66 -12.89
C ILE A 226 -9.44 17.29 -12.86
N ARG A 227 -8.69 16.26 -13.29
CA ARG A 227 -9.17 14.90 -13.26
C ARG A 227 -9.00 14.30 -11.86
N GLY A 228 -10.09 14.17 -11.12
CA GLY A 228 -10.16 13.41 -9.89
C GLY A 228 -10.48 11.93 -10.12
N MET A 229 -10.38 11.15 -9.04
CA MET A 229 -10.85 9.77 -9.00
C MET A 229 -11.75 9.60 -7.78
N GLU A 230 -12.94 9.05 -7.98
CA GLU A 230 -13.82 8.69 -6.88
C GLU A 230 -13.34 7.43 -6.18
N ARG A 231 -13.53 7.38 -4.86
CA ARG A 231 -13.29 6.21 -4.00
C ARG A 231 -14.41 6.14 -2.96
N GLY A 232 -14.91 4.96 -2.71
CA GLY A 232 -15.73 4.73 -1.52
C GLY A 232 -17.24 4.91 -1.65
N THR A 233 -17.81 4.72 -2.83
CA THR A 233 -19.25 4.49 -2.97
C THR A 233 -19.54 2.99 -3.06
N LEU A 234 -18.86 2.20 -2.26
CA LEU A 234 -19.05 0.75 -2.17
C LEU A 234 -19.79 0.39 -0.89
#